data_aebb0d71c78db987ec6d993fd8770b8d
#
_entry.id   aebb0d71c78db987ec6d993fd8770b8d
#
_cell.length_a   1.000
_cell.length_b   1.000
_cell.length_c   1.000
_cell.angle_alpha   90.00
_cell.angle_beta   90.00
_cell.angle_gamma   90.00
#
_symmetry.space_group_name_H-M   'P 1'
#
loop_
_entity.id
_entity.type
_entity.pdbx_description
1 polymer ?
#
loop_
_entity_poly.entity_id
_entity_poly.type
_entity_poly.pdbx_seq_one_letter_code
_entity_poly.pdbx_strand_id
1 'polypeptide(L)'
;AHGTGTPNNDQSESIALKRVFGEEMPLISSTKSFTGHTTSASGSIETVICILAMQNRFVPANFGWKYPMENGIRPTLGIRNLTLENILCNSFGFGGNDSALVISAHPVKGESEYLKTTEFKILSKVEITAENQLVDIRKYVKPLEARRMGKIMKSSLLSSLEALEQAGVMTPDAIITATAYGCLENSERLLEQIKTEGETMLKPTYFMQSTHNTIGSNVAIKTHCHGYNVTYTQESHSLEWAIRDAKLLLRTGKVKNVLVGCHDESTPKFNALREKNYEEVLPAVHSVAMVLSCGE
;
A
#
# COMPACT_ATOMS: atom_id res chain seq x y z
N ALA A 1 -15.82 -6.52 4.85
CA ALA A 1 -15.78 -5.22 4.20
C ALA A 1 -14.65 -4.37 4.77
N HIS A 2 -14.07 -3.47 3.96
CA HIS A 2 -13.11 -2.48 4.47
C HIS A 2 -13.78 -1.53 5.48
N GLY A 3 -14.93 -0.97 5.13
CA GLY A 3 -15.91 -0.37 6.06
C GLY A 3 -15.35 0.66 7.02
N THR A 4 -14.77 1.76 6.54
CA THR A 4 -14.21 2.83 7.37
C THR A 4 -15.26 3.75 7.99
N GLY A 5 -16.53 3.68 7.57
CA GLY A 5 -17.60 4.57 8.00
C GLY A 5 -17.48 5.99 7.45
N THR A 6 -16.72 6.18 6.37
CA THR A 6 -16.65 7.45 5.65
C THR A 6 -17.56 7.44 4.43
N PRO A 7 -18.21 8.57 4.07
CA PRO A 7 -19.15 8.62 2.93
C PRO A 7 -18.55 8.09 1.63
N ASN A 8 -17.29 8.45 1.33
CA ASN A 8 -16.61 8.02 0.10
C ASN A 8 -16.37 6.51 0.08
N ASN A 9 -15.89 5.92 1.18
CA ASN A 9 -15.68 4.47 1.27
C ASN A 9 -17.00 3.74 1.15
N ASP A 10 -18.00 4.15 1.92
CA ASP A 10 -19.30 3.46 1.98
C ASP A 10 -19.97 3.45 0.61
N GLN A 11 -19.89 4.56 -0.13
CA GLN A 11 -20.39 4.64 -1.49
C GLN A 11 -19.61 3.74 -2.47
N SER A 12 -18.29 3.85 -2.47
CA SER A 12 -17.43 3.13 -3.42
C SER A 12 -17.50 1.61 -3.19
N GLU A 13 -17.41 1.18 -1.93
CA GLU A 13 -17.50 -0.24 -1.57
C GLU A 13 -18.90 -0.81 -1.84
N SER A 14 -19.97 -0.05 -1.59
CA SER A 14 -21.33 -0.46 -1.92
C SER A 14 -21.50 -0.67 -3.42
N ILE A 15 -20.99 0.22 -4.25
CA ILE A 15 -21.04 0.09 -5.72
C ILE A 15 -20.25 -1.15 -6.17
N ALA A 16 -19.05 -1.34 -5.65
CA ALA A 16 -18.18 -2.46 -5.99
C ALA A 16 -18.82 -3.81 -5.63
N LEU A 17 -19.34 -3.95 -4.41
CA LEU A 17 -19.99 -5.17 -3.96
C LEU A 17 -21.26 -5.48 -4.75
N LYS A 18 -22.11 -4.48 -5.04
CA LYS A 18 -23.29 -4.66 -5.89
C LYS A 18 -22.92 -5.08 -7.32
N ARG A 19 -21.84 -4.54 -7.87
CA ARG A 19 -21.36 -4.91 -9.21
C ARG A 19 -20.88 -6.36 -9.27
N VAL A 20 -20.26 -6.87 -8.19
CA VAL A 20 -19.73 -8.23 -8.12
C VAL A 20 -20.83 -9.25 -7.81
N PHE A 21 -21.70 -8.98 -6.83
CA PHE A 21 -22.65 -9.95 -6.30
C PHE A 21 -24.09 -9.78 -6.83
N GLY A 22 -24.42 -8.65 -7.44
CA GLY A 22 -25.75 -8.38 -7.96
C GLY A 22 -26.83 -8.52 -6.89
N GLU A 23 -27.83 -9.34 -7.17
CA GLU A 23 -28.95 -9.62 -6.25
C GLU A 23 -28.60 -10.64 -5.15
N GLU A 24 -27.54 -11.44 -5.34
CA GLU A 24 -27.10 -12.45 -4.38
C GLU A 24 -26.07 -11.91 -3.39
N MET A 25 -26.43 -10.84 -2.70
CA MET A 25 -25.54 -10.17 -1.76
C MET A 25 -25.21 -11.06 -0.55
N PRO A 26 -23.93 -11.32 -0.25
CA PRO A 26 -23.52 -12.07 0.95
C PRO A 26 -23.77 -11.28 2.23
N LEU A 27 -23.62 -11.94 3.38
CA LEU A 27 -23.59 -11.25 4.66
C LEU A 27 -22.35 -10.36 4.73
N ILE A 28 -22.52 -9.10 5.09
CA ILE A 28 -21.47 -8.09 5.11
C ILE A 28 -21.25 -7.60 6.53
N SER A 29 -19.98 -7.53 6.95
CA SER A 29 -19.59 -6.98 8.23
C SER A 29 -18.27 -6.20 8.11
N SER A 30 -18.10 -5.17 8.94
CA SER A 30 -16.83 -4.54 9.23
C SER A 30 -16.62 -4.53 10.73
N THR A 31 -15.44 -4.91 11.19
CA THR A 31 -15.08 -4.96 12.60
C THR A 31 -14.39 -3.70 13.12
N LYS A 32 -14.19 -2.70 12.26
CA LYS A 32 -13.50 -1.45 12.63
C LYS A 32 -14.17 -0.66 13.75
N SER A 33 -15.48 -0.86 13.97
CA SER A 33 -16.17 -0.29 15.14
C SER A 33 -15.69 -0.86 16.48
N PHE A 34 -15.05 -2.05 16.49
CA PHE A 34 -14.45 -2.67 17.67
C PHE A 34 -12.94 -2.45 17.74
N THR A 35 -12.25 -2.58 16.61
CA THR A 35 -10.78 -2.55 16.54
C THR A 35 -10.21 -1.16 16.33
N GLY A 36 -11.02 -0.23 15.86
CA GLY A 36 -10.54 1.00 15.24
C GLY A 36 -9.93 0.73 13.84
N HIS A 37 -9.52 1.80 13.18
CA HIS A 37 -8.77 1.71 11.93
C HIS A 37 -7.28 1.63 12.23
N THR A 38 -6.72 0.44 12.18
CA THR A 38 -5.32 0.16 12.53
C THR A 38 -4.35 0.44 11.38
N THR A 39 -4.73 1.30 10.45
CA THR A 39 -3.95 1.73 9.28
C THR A 39 -3.32 0.55 8.52
N SER A 40 -2.00 0.44 8.47
CA SER A 40 -1.29 -0.62 7.74
C SER A 40 -1.57 -2.04 8.24
N ALA A 41 -1.98 -2.20 9.50
CA ALA A 41 -2.30 -3.49 10.09
C ALA A 41 -3.76 -3.93 9.86
N SER A 42 -4.64 -3.07 9.31
CA SER A 42 -6.07 -3.37 9.17
C SER A 42 -6.35 -4.66 8.43
N GLY A 43 -5.77 -4.84 7.25
CA GLY A 43 -5.99 -6.04 6.44
C GLY A 43 -5.53 -7.32 7.14
N SER A 44 -4.41 -7.27 7.86
CA SER A 44 -3.88 -8.43 8.61
C SER A 44 -4.78 -8.79 9.79
N ILE A 45 -5.21 -7.81 10.58
CA ILE A 45 -6.12 -8.03 11.71
C ILE A 45 -7.46 -8.56 11.23
N GLU A 46 -8.03 -7.96 10.19
CA GLU A 46 -9.30 -8.40 9.60
C GLU A 46 -9.21 -9.81 9.02
N THR A 47 -8.08 -10.18 8.44
CA THR A 47 -7.82 -11.55 7.97
C THR A 47 -7.83 -12.54 9.14
N VAL A 48 -7.17 -12.24 10.26
CA VAL A 48 -7.20 -13.07 11.47
C VAL A 48 -8.63 -13.19 12.01
N ILE A 49 -9.39 -12.09 12.06
CA ILE A 49 -10.79 -12.11 12.49
C ILE A 49 -11.64 -12.99 11.55
N CYS A 50 -11.42 -12.92 10.24
CA CYS A 50 -12.11 -13.79 9.27
C CYS A 50 -11.82 -15.28 9.53
N ILE A 51 -10.57 -15.65 9.80
CA ILE A 51 -10.18 -17.01 10.13
C ILE A 51 -10.85 -17.47 11.43
N LEU A 52 -10.82 -16.65 12.49
CA LEU A 52 -11.47 -16.94 13.76
C LEU A 52 -13.00 -17.07 13.60
N ALA A 53 -13.62 -16.21 12.81
CA ALA A 53 -15.05 -16.28 12.50
C ALA A 53 -15.43 -17.58 11.79
N MET A 54 -14.60 -18.04 10.84
CA MET A 54 -14.78 -19.31 10.15
C MET A 54 -14.62 -20.49 11.10
N GLN A 55 -13.57 -20.52 11.91
CA GLN A 55 -13.30 -21.60 12.89
C GLN A 55 -14.40 -21.70 13.94
N ASN A 56 -14.91 -20.57 14.42
CA ASN A 56 -15.95 -20.50 15.46
C ASN A 56 -17.37 -20.42 14.89
N ARG A 57 -17.54 -20.49 13.58
CA ARG A 57 -18.83 -20.56 12.87
C ARG A 57 -19.76 -19.39 13.19
N PHE A 58 -19.27 -18.17 13.08
CA PHE A 58 -20.10 -16.97 13.26
C PHE A 58 -19.74 -15.87 12.28
N VAL A 59 -20.70 -14.99 12.01
CA VAL A 59 -20.48 -13.72 11.28
C VAL A 59 -20.46 -12.61 12.32
N PRO A 60 -19.39 -11.78 12.37
CA PRO A 60 -19.33 -10.64 13.28
C PRO A 60 -20.45 -9.63 13.01
N ALA A 61 -20.95 -8.99 14.06
CA ALA A 61 -21.88 -7.88 13.90
C ALA A 61 -21.13 -6.63 13.40
N ASN A 62 -21.77 -5.85 12.55
CA ASN A 62 -21.35 -4.49 12.23
C ASN A 62 -21.93 -3.54 13.27
N PHE A 63 -21.20 -3.33 14.34
CA PHE A 63 -21.66 -2.51 15.45
C PHE A 63 -21.69 -1.01 15.10
N GLY A 64 -22.67 -0.28 15.66
CA GLY A 64 -22.73 1.17 15.56
C GLY A 64 -23.34 1.73 14.26
N TRP A 65 -23.77 0.88 13.33
CA TRP A 65 -24.48 1.34 12.12
C TRP A 65 -25.87 1.88 12.47
N LYS A 66 -26.11 3.17 12.20
CA LYS A 66 -27.33 3.88 12.56
C LYS A 66 -28.05 4.52 11.38
N TYR A 67 -27.29 5.01 10.42
CA TYR A 67 -27.81 5.81 9.32
C TYR A 67 -27.56 5.09 8.00
N PRO A 68 -28.60 4.50 7.38
CA PRO A 68 -28.47 3.87 6.08
C PRO A 68 -28.19 4.93 5.01
N MET A 69 -27.21 4.67 4.17
CA MET A 69 -26.96 5.46 2.97
C MET A 69 -28.01 5.08 1.90
N GLU A 70 -28.50 6.07 1.18
CA GLU A 70 -29.35 5.83 0.02
C GLU A 70 -28.62 4.94 -1.01
N ASN A 71 -29.26 3.89 -1.45
CA ASN A 71 -28.64 2.87 -2.32
C ASN A 71 -27.36 2.20 -1.78
N GLY A 72 -27.11 2.28 -0.48
CA GLY A 72 -26.02 1.57 0.18
C GLY A 72 -26.31 0.08 0.40
N ILE A 73 -25.27 -0.65 0.78
CA ILE A 73 -25.39 -2.02 1.28
C ILE A 73 -25.88 -2.00 2.72
N ARG A 74 -26.55 -3.08 3.16
CA ARG A 74 -26.96 -3.26 4.56
C ARG A 74 -26.05 -4.26 5.23
N PRO A 75 -25.29 -3.85 6.26
CA PRO A 75 -24.42 -4.77 6.98
C PRO A 75 -25.22 -5.69 7.93
N THR A 76 -24.55 -6.73 8.40
CA THR A 76 -25.06 -7.65 9.43
C THR A 76 -25.05 -6.95 10.80
N LEU A 77 -26.21 -6.70 11.40
CA LEU A 77 -26.33 -5.91 12.63
C LEU A 77 -26.16 -6.71 13.93
N GLY A 78 -26.29 -8.02 13.87
CA GLY A 78 -26.13 -8.92 15.02
C GLY A 78 -25.22 -10.09 14.69
N ILE A 79 -24.60 -10.68 15.71
CA ILE A 79 -23.83 -11.92 15.52
C ILE A 79 -24.76 -13.01 14.99
N ARG A 80 -24.34 -13.70 13.94
CA ARG A 80 -25.07 -14.82 13.37
C ARG A 80 -24.21 -16.08 13.41
N ASN A 81 -24.71 -17.11 14.03
CA ASN A 81 -24.08 -18.43 14.03
C ASN A 81 -24.37 -19.12 12.70
N LEU A 82 -23.31 -19.32 11.91
CA LEU A 82 -23.38 -19.88 10.56
C LEU A 82 -22.05 -20.53 10.21
N THR A 83 -22.11 -21.71 9.57
CA THR A 83 -20.91 -22.30 8.95
C THR A 83 -20.51 -21.46 7.73
N LEU A 84 -19.25 -21.04 7.70
CA LEU A 84 -18.71 -20.18 6.65
C LEU A 84 -17.79 -21.02 5.76
N GLU A 85 -18.16 -21.15 4.48
CA GLU A 85 -17.38 -21.88 3.50
C GLU A 85 -16.30 -21.00 2.86
N ASN A 86 -16.67 -19.74 2.55
CA ASN A 86 -15.78 -18.76 1.95
C ASN A 86 -16.02 -17.38 2.57
N ILE A 87 -14.95 -16.64 2.77
CA ILE A 87 -15.00 -15.25 3.23
C ILE A 87 -14.18 -14.40 2.28
N LEU A 88 -14.75 -13.30 1.79
CA LEU A 88 -14.04 -12.25 1.08
C LEU A 88 -13.64 -11.16 2.08
N CYS A 89 -12.34 -10.91 2.22
CA CYS A 89 -11.78 -9.84 3.02
C CYS A 89 -11.20 -8.75 2.11
N ASN A 90 -11.80 -7.55 2.16
CA ASN A 90 -11.37 -6.39 1.36
C ASN A 90 -10.55 -5.44 2.21
N SER A 91 -9.49 -4.91 1.64
CA SER A 91 -8.67 -3.86 2.25
C SER A 91 -8.29 -2.82 1.20
N PHE A 92 -8.64 -1.55 1.45
CA PHE A 92 -8.41 -0.44 0.52
C PHE A 92 -7.46 0.57 1.16
N GLY A 93 -6.39 0.90 0.46
CA GLY A 93 -5.34 1.79 0.93
C GLY A 93 -5.31 3.11 0.17
N PHE A 94 -4.76 4.15 0.81
CA PHE A 94 -4.53 5.44 0.16
C PHE A 94 -3.69 5.27 -1.10
N GLY A 95 -4.09 6.00 -2.17
CA GLY A 95 -3.45 5.93 -3.47
C GLY A 95 -3.93 4.77 -4.34
N GLY A 96 -4.96 4.00 -3.90
CA GLY A 96 -5.55 2.92 -4.70
C GLY A 96 -4.80 1.60 -4.59
N ASN A 97 -4.10 1.35 -3.49
CA ASN A 97 -3.56 0.03 -3.15
C ASN A 97 -4.68 -0.82 -2.55
N ASP A 98 -5.40 -1.50 -3.43
CA ASP A 98 -6.56 -2.29 -3.05
C ASP A 98 -6.23 -3.77 -3.08
N SER A 99 -6.69 -4.51 -2.07
CA SER A 99 -6.56 -5.95 -2.02
C SER A 99 -7.87 -6.63 -1.66
N ALA A 100 -8.10 -7.81 -2.23
CA ALA A 100 -9.22 -8.67 -1.91
C ALA A 100 -8.69 -10.09 -1.71
N LEU A 101 -8.89 -10.65 -0.52
CA LEU A 101 -8.45 -11.98 -0.14
C LEU A 101 -9.66 -12.89 0.04
N VAL A 102 -9.69 -14.02 -0.67
CA VAL A 102 -10.70 -15.07 -0.45
C VAL A 102 -10.09 -16.14 0.46
N ILE A 103 -10.76 -16.38 1.59
CA ILE A 103 -10.40 -17.41 2.57
C ILE A 103 -11.44 -18.53 2.46
N SER A 104 -11.00 -19.75 2.20
CA SER A 104 -11.87 -20.93 2.07
C SER A 104 -11.65 -21.91 3.23
N ALA A 105 -12.74 -22.53 3.70
CA ALA A 105 -12.70 -23.59 4.72
C ALA A 105 -12.07 -24.87 4.18
N HIS A 106 -12.10 -25.09 2.88
CA HIS A 106 -11.58 -26.26 2.21
C HIS A 106 -10.46 -25.91 1.24
N PRO A 107 -9.45 -26.79 1.09
CA PRO A 107 -8.41 -26.60 0.09
C PRO A 107 -9.01 -26.46 -1.30
N VAL A 108 -8.65 -25.41 -2.02
CA VAL A 108 -8.97 -25.31 -3.45
C VAL A 108 -7.99 -26.19 -4.20
N LYS A 109 -8.50 -27.16 -4.97
CA LYS A 109 -7.68 -27.94 -5.89
C LYS A 109 -7.24 -27.01 -7.02
N GLY A 110 -6.06 -26.47 -6.92
CA GLY A 110 -5.38 -25.76 -7.99
C GLY A 110 -4.31 -26.63 -8.60
N GLU A 111 -4.08 -26.52 -9.89
CA GLU A 111 -2.85 -27.03 -10.48
C GLU A 111 -1.69 -26.27 -9.86
N SER A 112 -0.74 -26.99 -9.25
CA SER A 112 0.53 -26.42 -8.80
C SER A 112 1.29 -25.99 -10.05
N GLU A 113 1.17 -24.74 -10.46
CA GLU A 113 2.05 -24.16 -11.47
C GLU A 113 3.47 -24.20 -10.89
N TYR A 114 4.30 -25.09 -11.39
CA TYR A 114 5.72 -25.15 -11.03
C TYR A 114 6.35 -23.81 -11.41
N LEU A 115 6.93 -23.13 -10.42
CA LEU A 115 7.68 -21.90 -10.66
C LEU A 115 8.84 -22.21 -11.61
N LYS A 116 8.90 -21.51 -12.72
CA LYS A 116 9.96 -21.68 -13.71
C LYS A 116 11.30 -21.29 -13.08
N THR A 117 12.34 -22.10 -13.34
CA THR A 117 13.71 -21.69 -13.05
C THR A 117 14.09 -20.64 -14.09
N THR A 118 14.23 -19.39 -13.65
CA THR A 118 14.44 -18.27 -14.57
C THR A 118 15.63 -17.44 -14.09
N GLU A 119 16.50 -17.07 -15.01
CA GLU A 119 17.49 -16.03 -14.74
C GLU A 119 16.81 -14.67 -14.70
N PHE A 120 17.26 -13.81 -13.80
CA PHE A 120 16.75 -12.46 -13.64
C PHE A 120 17.76 -11.46 -14.18
N LYS A 121 17.25 -10.46 -14.90
CA LYS A 121 18.06 -9.36 -15.41
C LYS A 121 17.60 -8.05 -14.77
N ILE A 122 18.56 -7.21 -14.41
CA ILE A 122 18.31 -5.81 -14.06
C ILE A 122 18.47 -5.03 -15.36
N LEU A 123 17.36 -4.51 -15.89
CA LEU A 123 17.34 -3.73 -17.13
C LEU A 123 17.89 -2.32 -16.91
N SER A 124 17.65 -1.75 -15.74
CA SER A 124 18.11 -0.42 -15.35
C SER A 124 18.22 -0.29 -13.85
N LYS A 125 19.05 0.62 -13.38
CA LYS A 125 19.14 1.02 -11.96
C LYS A 125 19.46 2.51 -11.88
N VAL A 126 18.67 3.26 -11.10
CA VAL A 126 18.86 4.68 -10.83
C VAL A 126 18.95 4.91 -9.33
N GLU A 127 19.83 5.77 -8.90
CA GLU A 127 20.07 6.10 -7.52
C GLU A 127 20.10 7.63 -7.31
N ILE A 128 19.35 8.12 -6.34
CA ILE A 128 19.26 9.51 -5.91
C ILE A 128 19.75 9.59 -4.47
N THR A 129 20.84 10.31 -4.25
CA THR A 129 21.50 10.41 -2.92
C THR A 129 21.57 11.83 -2.36
N ALA A 130 21.21 12.82 -3.17
CA ALA A 130 21.33 14.22 -2.79
C ALA A 130 20.09 15.04 -3.17
N GLU A 131 19.73 16.00 -2.30
CA GLU A 131 18.54 16.86 -2.49
C GLU A 131 18.60 17.71 -3.77
N ASN A 132 19.79 18.13 -4.19
CA ASN A 132 19.94 18.95 -5.41
C ASN A 132 19.52 18.19 -6.69
N GLN A 133 19.54 16.87 -6.69
CA GLN A 133 19.06 16.04 -7.79
C GLN A 133 17.51 16.13 -7.94
N LEU A 134 16.79 16.46 -6.86
CA LEU A 134 15.32 16.52 -6.87
C LEU A 134 14.75 17.61 -7.79
N VAL A 135 15.57 18.54 -8.27
CA VAL A 135 15.14 19.55 -9.26
C VAL A 135 14.70 18.92 -10.57
N ASP A 136 15.27 17.76 -10.92
CA ASP A 136 15.01 17.03 -12.17
C ASP A 136 13.62 16.41 -12.22
N ILE A 137 12.91 16.35 -11.10
CA ILE A 137 11.49 15.92 -11.05
C ILE A 137 10.61 16.76 -12.00
N ARG A 138 11.03 17.96 -12.34
CA ARG A 138 10.34 18.86 -13.28
C ARG A 138 10.20 18.27 -14.69
N LYS A 139 10.99 17.27 -15.04
CA LYS A 139 10.84 16.51 -16.30
C LYS A 139 9.51 15.74 -16.34
N TYR A 140 9.01 15.30 -15.18
CA TYR A 140 7.90 14.36 -15.05
C TYR A 140 6.63 14.96 -14.44
N VAL A 141 6.76 16.02 -13.64
CA VAL A 141 5.62 16.62 -12.93
C VAL A 141 5.59 18.14 -13.09
N LYS A 142 4.39 18.70 -13.08
CA LYS A 142 4.20 20.15 -13.15
C LYS A 142 4.73 20.84 -11.89
N PRO A 143 5.24 22.08 -11.97
CA PRO A 143 5.80 22.79 -10.82
C PRO A 143 4.86 22.91 -9.61
N LEU A 144 3.55 23.06 -9.86
CA LEU A 144 2.55 23.16 -8.79
C LEU A 144 2.36 21.83 -8.05
N GLU A 145 2.41 20.71 -8.76
CA GLU A 145 2.36 19.35 -8.21
C GLU A 145 3.64 19.08 -7.39
N ALA A 146 4.82 19.34 -7.96
CA ALA A 146 6.09 19.17 -7.29
C ALA A 146 6.22 19.94 -5.96
N ARG A 147 5.61 21.13 -5.85
CA ARG A 147 5.62 21.92 -4.60
C ARG A 147 4.87 21.27 -3.45
N ARG A 148 3.90 20.40 -3.74
CA ARG A 148 3.08 19.70 -2.75
C ARG A 148 3.68 18.36 -2.32
N MET A 149 4.75 17.90 -2.97
CA MET A 149 5.41 16.63 -2.68
C MET A 149 6.51 16.81 -1.63
N GLY A 150 6.56 15.92 -0.65
CA GLY A 150 7.68 15.75 0.25
C GLY A 150 8.94 15.25 -0.48
N LYS A 151 10.08 15.24 0.18
CA LYS A 151 11.36 14.83 -0.42
C LYS A 151 11.32 13.38 -0.90
N ILE A 152 10.85 12.47 -0.06
CA ILE A 152 10.73 11.05 -0.41
C ILE A 152 9.82 10.82 -1.61
N MET A 153 8.73 11.59 -1.73
CA MET A 153 7.84 11.49 -2.88
C MET A 153 8.50 11.93 -4.19
N LYS A 154 9.32 12.99 -4.12
CA LYS A 154 10.09 13.46 -5.28
C LYS A 154 11.18 12.47 -5.66
N SER A 155 11.95 11.99 -4.70
CA SER A 155 13.08 11.08 -4.95
C SER A 155 12.61 9.72 -5.47
N SER A 156 11.56 9.16 -4.88
CA SER A 156 10.99 7.88 -5.31
C SER A 156 10.41 7.96 -6.72
N LEU A 157 9.66 9.01 -7.00
CA LEU A 157 9.07 9.21 -8.33
C LEU A 157 10.15 9.46 -9.39
N LEU A 158 11.15 10.30 -9.09
CA LEU A 158 12.26 10.60 -9.98
C LEU A 158 13.06 9.35 -10.33
N SER A 159 13.57 8.64 -9.31
CA SER A 159 14.37 7.42 -9.55
C SER A 159 13.58 6.34 -10.28
N SER A 160 12.28 6.18 -9.96
CA SER A 160 11.41 5.20 -10.59
C SER A 160 11.16 5.50 -12.07
N LEU A 161 10.81 6.75 -12.39
CA LEU A 161 10.53 7.15 -13.77
C LEU A 161 11.79 7.14 -14.64
N GLU A 162 12.94 7.57 -14.11
CA GLU A 162 14.21 7.47 -14.82
C GLU A 162 14.62 6.01 -15.03
N ALA A 163 14.42 5.14 -14.05
CA ALA A 163 14.70 3.71 -14.22
C ALA A 163 13.80 3.08 -15.30
N LEU A 164 12.52 3.40 -15.33
CA LEU A 164 11.60 2.94 -16.37
C LEU A 164 11.97 3.47 -17.75
N GLU A 165 12.33 4.74 -17.85
CA GLU A 165 12.79 5.35 -19.11
C GLU A 165 14.06 4.68 -19.65
N GLN A 166 15.06 4.44 -18.79
CA GLN A 166 16.30 3.73 -19.16
C GLN A 166 16.06 2.27 -19.57
N ALA A 167 15.06 1.60 -18.97
CA ALA A 167 14.67 0.25 -19.31
C ALA A 167 13.78 0.17 -20.57
N GLY A 168 13.31 1.29 -21.11
CA GLY A 168 12.35 1.32 -22.22
C GLY A 168 10.97 0.80 -21.83
N VAL A 169 10.59 0.83 -20.54
CA VAL A 169 9.32 0.36 -20.01
C VAL A 169 8.44 1.55 -19.67
N MET A 170 7.33 1.73 -20.39
CA MET A 170 6.39 2.83 -20.13
C MET A 170 5.53 2.58 -18.88
N THR A 171 4.97 1.39 -18.76
CA THR A 171 4.14 0.96 -17.63
C THR A 171 4.67 -0.39 -17.15
N PRO A 172 5.14 -0.49 -15.90
CA PRO A 172 5.56 -1.78 -15.35
C PRO A 172 4.34 -2.65 -15.06
N ASP A 173 4.51 -3.97 -15.11
CA ASP A 173 3.43 -4.91 -14.77
C ASP A 173 3.18 -4.97 -13.26
N ALA A 174 4.20 -4.65 -12.45
CA ALA A 174 4.13 -4.60 -11.00
C ALA A 174 5.09 -3.56 -10.43
N ILE A 175 4.75 -3.04 -9.25
CA ILE A 175 5.56 -2.11 -8.48
C ILE A 175 5.73 -2.67 -7.08
N ILE A 176 6.98 -2.82 -6.64
CA ILE A 176 7.31 -3.26 -5.30
C ILE A 176 8.27 -2.25 -4.70
N THR A 177 7.81 -1.53 -3.69
CA THR A 177 8.62 -0.53 -2.99
C THR A 177 9.08 -1.03 -1.64
N ALA A 178 10.14 -0.44 -1.14
CA ALA A 178 10.73 -0.71 0.16
C ALA A 178 11.09 0.60 0.84
N THR A 179 11.02 0.61 2.15
CA THR A 179 11.47 1.73 2.97
C THR A 179 11.80 1.23 4.38
N ALA A 180 12.81 1.80 5.03
CA ALA A 180 13.12 1.51 6.42
C ALA A 180 12.35 2.44 7.37
N TYR A 181 12.21 3.71 7.00
CA TYR A 181 11.69 4.77 7.88
C TYR A 181 10.42 5.44 7.35
N GLY A 182 10.07 5.23 6.08
CA GLY A 182 8.89 5.81 5.46
C GLY A 182 8.95 7.31 5.26
N CYS A 183 7.78 7.92 5.26
CA CYS A 183 7.59 9.35 5.00
C CYS A 183 7.79 10.18 6.28
N LEU A 184 9.04 10.30 6.75
CA LEU A 184 9.38 10.97 8.02
C LEU A 184 8.98 12.44 8.04
N GLU A 185 9.26 13.20 6.97
CA GLU A 185 8.97 14.63 6.92
C GLU A 185 7.47 14.91 7.10
N ASN A 186 6.61 14.14 6.44
CA ASN A 186 5.16 14.30 6.56
C ASN A 186 4.64 13.80 7.91
N SER A 187 5.21 12.73 8.45
CA SER A 187 4.86 12.22 9.78
C SER A 187 5.20 13.23 10.86
N GLU A 188 6.39 13.82 10.83
CA GLU A 188 6.79 14.88 11.76
C GLU A 188 5.88 16.11 11.67
N ARG A 189 5.56 16.57 10.46
CA ARG A 189 4.64 17.69 10.25
C ARG A 189 3.25 17.42 10.80
N LEU A 190 2.74 16.21 10.60
CA LEU A 190 1.44 15.81 11.14
C LEU A 190 1.47 15.82 12.67
N LEU A 191 2.47 15.19 13.28
CA LEU A 191 2.61 15.14 14.75
C LEU A 191 2.80 16.52 15.37
N GLU A 192 3.55 17.40 14.71
CA GLU A 192 3.73 18.77 15.16
C GLU A 192 2.42 19.57 15.07
N GLN A 193 1.64 19.38 14.01
CA GLN A 193 0.32 20.00 13.88
C GLN A 193 -0.62 19.53 14.98
N ILE A 194 -0.68 18.23 15.25
CA ILE A 194 -1.49 17.68 16.36
C ILE A 194 -1.09 18.33 17.69
N LYS A 195 0.20 18.45 17.94
CA LYS A 195 0.73 19.03 19.18
C LYS A 195 0.40 20.52 19.35
N THR A 196 0.43 21.29 18.27
CA THR A 196 0.27 22.75 18.32
C THR A 196 -1.16 23.24 18.12
N GLU A 197 -1.94 22.57 17.27
CA GLU A 197 -3.28 22.99 16.83
C GLU A 197 -4.38 22.03 17.31
N GLY A 198 -4.02 20.87 17.89
CA GLY A 198 -4.96 19.82 18.24
C GLY A 198 -5.44 19.02 17.02
N GLU A 199 -6.47 18.20 17.20
CA GLU A 199 -6.95 17.26 16.16
C GLU A 199 -7.99 17.85 15.20
N THR A 200 -8.53 19.02 15.49
CA THR A 200 -9.72 19.55 14.80
C THR A 200 -9.45 20.19 13.43
N MET A 201 -8.22 20.64 13.18
CA MET A 201 -7.84 21.39 11.97
C MET A 201 -6.69 20.74 11.20
N LEU A 202 -6.55 19.43 11.30
CA LEU A 202 -5.47 18.68 10.63
C LEU A 202 -5.59 18.75 9.12
N LYS A 203 -4.45 18.95 8.46
CA LYS A 203 -4.36 18.92 6.99
C LYS A 203 -4.36 17.45 6.52
N PRO A 204 -5.41 16.98 5.83
CA PRO A 204 -5.49 15.59 5.37
C PRO A 204 -4.29 15.15 4.53
N THR A 205 -3.67 16.08 3.81
CA THR A 205 -2.53 15.80 2.93
C THR A 205 -1.34 15.21 3.69
N TYR A 206 -1.01 15.72 4.88
CA TYR A 206 0.12 15.19 5.66
C TYR A 206 -0.16 13.78 6.13
N PHE A 207 -1.37 13.51 6.60
CA PHE A 207 -1.80 12.17 6.99
C PHE A 207 -1.76 11.20 5.81
N MET A 208 -2.36 11.57 4.67
CA MET A 208 -2.39 10.72 3.48
C MET A 208 -0.99 10.41 2.94
N GLN A 209 -0.06 11.36 3.04
CA GLN A 209 1.32 11.20 2.56
C GLN A 209 2.29 10.71 3.63
N SER A 210 1.84 10.36 4.82
CA SER A 210 2.68 9.75 5.87
C SER A 210 2.71 8.23 5.81
N THR A 211 1.75 7.60 5.11
CA THR A 211 1.70 6.13 4.99
C THR A 211 2.73 5.62 3.99
N HIS A 212 3.40 4.51 4.31
CA HIS A 212 4.51 3.96 3.52
C HIS A 212 4.10 3.57 2.09
N ASN A 213 2.90 3.02 1.91
CA ASN A 213 2.37 2.63 0.61
C ASN A 213 2.18 3.79 -0.36
N THR A 214 2.07 5.03 0.13
CA THR A 214 1.90 6.22 -0.72
C THR A 214 3.08 6.40 -1.69
N ILE A 215 4.26 5.92 -1.33
CA ILE A 215 5.45 5.93 -2.19
C ILE A 215 5.16 5.17 -3.49
N GLY A 216 4.82 3.88 -3.38
CA GLY A 216 4.50 3.03 -4.53
C GLY A 216 3.23 3.47 -5.27
N SER A 217 2.23 3.97 -4.53
CA SER A 217 0.98 4.45 -5.12
C SER A 217 1.18 5.66 -6.03
N ASN A 218 2.03 6.62 -5.64
CA ASN A 218 2.33 7.78 -6.51
C ASN A 218 2.99 7.36 -7.83
N VAL A 219 3.89 6.38 -7.77
CA VAL A 219 4.51 5.82 -8.98
C VAL A 219 3.46 5.10 -9.82
N ALA A 220 2.59 4.30 -9.22
CA ALA A 220 1.52 3.58 -9.92
C ALA A 220 0.55 4.54 -10.65
N ILE A 221 0.10 5.58 -9.96
CA ILE A 221 -0.77 6.62 -10.54
C ILE A 221 -0.08 7.29 -11.74
N LYS A 222 1.20 7.63 -11.60
CA LYS A 222 1.96 8.33 -12.65
C LYS A 222 2.24 7.46 -13.87
N THR A 223 2.46 6.17 -13.67
CA THR A 223 2.74 5.19 -14.73
C THR A 223 1.50 4.48 -15.25
N HIS A 224 0.32 4.77 -14.69
CA HIS A 224 -0.92 4.04 -14.96
C HIS A 224 -0.79 2.52 -14.73
N CYS A 225 0.02 2.12 -13.74
CA CYS A 225 0.17 0.72 -13.36
C CYS A 225 -1.00 0.30 -12.46
N HIS A 226 -1.78 -0.66 -12.93
CA HIS A 226 -2.90 -1.26 -12.19
C HIS A 226 -2.58 -2.69 -11.71
N GLY A 227 -1.31 -3.08 -11.82
CA GLY A 227 -0.83 -4.39 -11.40
C GLY A 227 -0.53 -4.48 -9.91
N TYR A 228 0.17 -5.54 -9.55
CA TYR A 228 0.61 -5.78 -8.18
C TYR A 228 1.42 -4.59 -7.62
N ASN A 229 1.03 -4.09 -6.44
CA ASN A 229 1.67 -2.95 -5.82
C ASN A 229 1.76 -3.16 -4.29
N VAL A 230 2.96 -3.37 -3.78
CA VAL A 230 3.24 -3.68 -2.37
C VAL A 230 4.42 -2.86 -1.88
N THR A 231 4.39 -2.50 -0.59
CA THR A 231 5.48 -1.80 0.08
C THR A 231 5.99 -2.64 1.27
N TYR A 232 7.28 -2.95 1.25
CA TYR A 232 7.98 -3.65 2.33
C TYR A 232 8.58 -2.66 3.33
N THR A 233 8.35 -2.92 4.62
CA THR A 233 8.85 -2.11 5.73
C THR A 233 9.48 -3.02 6.78
N GLN A 234 10.74 -3.37 6.57
CA GLN A 234 11.50 -4.29 7.43
C GLN A 234 12.91 -3.77 7.69
N GLU A 235 13.00 -2.50 8.06
CA GLU A 235 14.26 -1.81 8.34
C GLU A 235 15.29 -2.02 7.21
N SER A 236 16.52 -2.38 7.53
CA SER A 236 17.60 -2.61 6.56
C SER A 236 17.34 -3.76 5.58
N HIS A 237 16.42 -4.68 5.90
CA HIS A 237 16.07 -5.82 5.05
C HIS A 237 14.94 -5.54 4.04
N SER A 238 14.34 -4.35 4.08
CA SER A 238 13.18 -4.00 3.24
C SER A 238 13.44 -4.23 1.75
N LEU A 239 14.58 -3.79 1.24
CA LEU A 239 14.95 -3.96 -0.17
C LEU A 239 15.16 -5.44 -0.55
N GLU A 240 15.76 -6.23 0.34
CA GLU A 240 15.96 -7.67 0.10
C GLU A 240 14.63 -8.38 -0.08
N TRP A 241 13.66 -8.11 0.79
CA TRP A 241 12.32 -8.68 0.67
C TRP A 241 11.59 -8.23 -0.59
N ALA A 242 11.70 -6.96 -0.97
CA ALA A 242 11.12 -6.44 -2.20
C ALA A 242 11.71 -7.13 -3.45
N ILE A 243 13.02 -7.33 -3.50
CA ILE A 243 13.68 -8.06 -4.59
C ILE A 243 13.25 -9.53 -4.62
N ARG A 244 13.14 -10.17 -3.45
CA ARG A 244 12.71 -11.57 -3.33
C ARG A 244 11.30 -11.76 -3.87
N ASP A 245 10.39 -10.87 -3.51
CA ASP A 245 9.01 -10.88 -3.98
C ASP A 245 8.93 -10.64 -5.49
N ALA A 246 9.67 -9.64 -6.01
CA ALA A 246 9.76 -9.39 -7.45
C ALA A 246 10.22 -10.62 -8.23
N LYS A 247 11.24 -11.33 -7.74
CA LYS A 247 11.72 -12.57 -8.34
C LYS A 247 10.67 -13.68 -8.30
N LEU A 248 9.93 -13.80 -7.19
CA LEU A 248 8.84 -14.76 -7.07
C LEU A 248 7.74 -14.46 -8.08
N LEU A 249 7.34 -13.20 -8.19
CA LEU A 249 6.30 -12.75 -9.10
C LEU A 249 6.69 -12.99 -10.57
N LEU A 250 7.93 -12.67 -10.95
CA LEU A 250 8.46 -12.93 -12.29
C LEU A 250 8.46 -14.43 -12.63
N ARG A 251 8.76 -15.30 -11.66
CA ARG A 251 8.73 -16.77 -11.84
C ARG A 251 7.35 -17.31 -12.17
N THR A 252 6.28 -16.61 -11.80
CA THR A 252 4.92 -17.03 -12.18
C THR A 252 4.67 -16.91 -13.69
N GLY A 253 5.49 -16.15 -14.39
CA GLY A 253 5.29 -15.83 -15.82
C GLY A 253 4.09 -14.91 -16.11
N LYS A 254 3.40 -14.43 -15.05
CA LYS A 254 2.24 -13.52 -15.19
C LYS A 254 2.66 -12.08 -15.43
N VAL A 255 3.89 -11.74 -15.07
CA VAL A 255 4.51 -10.42 -15.27
C VAL A 255 5.83 -10.54 -16.00
N LYS A 256 6.15 -9.53 -16.81
CA LYS A 256 7.40 -9.45 -17.59
C LYS A 256 8.40 -8.49 -16.97
N ASN A 257 7.91 -7.39 -16.40
CA ASN A 257 8.71 -6.32 -15.84
C ASN A 257 8.17 -5.93 -14.46
N VAL A 258 9.07 -5.84 -13.49
CA VAL A 258 8.77 -5.39 -12.14
C VAL A 258 9.65 -4.19 -11.80
N LEU A 259 9.04 -3.07 -11.44
CA LEU A 259 9.75 -1.95 -10.86
C LEU A 259 9.94 -2.22 -9.37
N VAL A 260 11.19 -2.28 -8.92
CA VAL A 260 11.56 -2.39 -7.50
C VAL A 260 12.23 -1.10 -7.06
N GLY A 261 11.77 -0.52 -5.95
CA GLY A 261 12.35 0.69 -5.39
C GLY A 261 12.62 0.57 -3.89
N CYS A 262 13.69 1.20 -3.42
CA CYS A 262 13.93 1.43 -1.99
C CYS A 262 14.12 2.92 -1.77
N HIS A 263 13.30 3.51 -0.91
CA HIS A 263 13.22 4.95 -0.79
C HIS A 263 13.14 5.34 0.68
N ASP A 264 14.09 6.13 1.12
CA ASP A 264 14.15 6.66 2.46
C ASP A 264 14.48 8.17 2.45
N GLU A 265 14.04 8.85 3.48
CA GLU A 265 14.42 10.22 3.78
C GLU A 265 14.83 10.33 5.25
N SER A 266 15.62 11.34 5.57
CA SER A 266 15.87 11.73 6.95
C SER A 266 15.52 13.20 7.17
N THR A 267 15.26 13.53 8.43
CA THR A 267 15.01 14.91 8.87
C THR A 267 16.08 15.31 9.90
N PRO A 268 16.30 16.62 10.10
CA PRO A 268 17.20 17.08 11.16
C PRO A 268 16.80 16.59 12.55
N LYS A 269 15.50 16.49 12.85
CA LYS A 269 15.00 15.97 14.13
C LYS A 269 15.34 14.49 14.31
N PHE A 270 15.09 13.70 13.26
CA PHE A 270 15.37 12.26 13.27
C PHE A 270 16.88 12.01 13.43
N ASN A 271 17.71 12.70 12.65
CA ASN A 271 19.15 12.60 12.74
C ASN A 271 19.70 13.01 14.11
N ALA A 272 19.15 14.06 14.73
CA ALA A 272 19.52 14.44 16.09
C ALA A 272 19.15 13.38 17.15
N LEU A 273 18.10 12.59 16.94
CA LEU A 273 17.75 11.46 17.79
C LEU A 273 18.73 10.29 17.60
N ARG A 274 19.11 10.01 16.35
CA ARG A 274 20.10 8.98 16.02
C ARG A 274 21.45 9.28 16.65
N GLU A 275 21.95 10.51 16.54
CA GLU A 275 23.19 10.94 17.17
C GLU A 275 23.19 10.76 18.70
N LYS A 276 22.04 11.07 19.34
CA LYS A 276 21.88 10.83 20.79
C LYS A 276 21.97 9.35 21.17
N ASN A 277 21.58 8.46 20.26
CA ASN A 277 21.62 7.02 20.44
C ASN A 277 22.92 6.38 19.90
N TYR A 278 23.92 7.20 19.55
CA TYR A 278 25.18 6.74 18.96
C TYR A 278 25.01 5.99 17.63
N GLU A 279 23.98 6.34 16.87
CA GLU A 279 23.71 5.81 15.55
C GLU A 279 24.22 6.75 14.44
N GLU A 280 24.54 6.19 13.29
CA GLU A 280 25.01 6.96 12.14
C GLU A 280 23.91 7.91 11.59
N VAL A 281 24.32 9.11 11.22
CA VAL A 281 23.44 10.11 10.56
C VAL A 281 23.15 9.65 9.15
N LEU A 282 21.87 9.70 8.77
CA LEU A 282 21.41 9.30 7.46
C LEU A 282 21.38 10.48 6.48
N PRO A 283 21.57 10.21 5.17
CA PRO A 283 21.42 11.24 4.15
C PRO A 283 19.98 11.78 4.13
N ALA A 284 19.81 13.02 3.74
CA ALA A 284 18.50 13.67 3.69
C ALA A 284 17.53 12.96 2.73
N VAL A 285 18.05 12.33 1.67
CA VAL A 285 17.33 11.43 0.76
C VAL A 285 18.25 10.31 0.32
N HIS A 286 17.70 9.11 0.24
CA HIS A 286 18.31 7.97 -0.42
C HIS A 286 17.23 7.20 -1.16
N SER A 287 17.33 7.11 -2.47
CA SER A 287 16.29 6.50 -3.29
C SER A 287 16.94 5.69 -4.42
N VAL A 288 16.67 4.41 -4.44
CA VAL A 288 17.13 3.49 -5.49
C VAL A 288 15.91 2.89 -6.17
N ALA A 289 15.88 2.90 -7.48
CA ALA A 289 14.89 2.19 -8.27
C ALA A 289 15.57 1.34 -9.35
N MET A 290 15.02 0.16 -9.60
CA MET A 290 15.50 -0.77 -10.61
C MET A 290 14.34 -1.46 -11.33
N VAL A 291 14.51 -1.76 -12.59
CA VAL A 291 13.57 -2.57 -13.36
C VAL A 291 14.14 -3.97 -13.51
N LEU A 292 13.41 -4.96 -13.00
CA LEU A 292 13.74 -6.38 -13.11
C LEU A 292 12.88 -7.02 -14.19
N SER A 293 13.48 -7.96 -14.93
CA SER A 293 12.80 -8.79 -15.92
C SER A 293 13.32 -10.23 -15.84
N CYS A 294 12.56 -11.16 -16.41
CA CYS A 294 13.07 -12.50 -16.69
C CYS A 294 14.06 -12.46 -17.88
N GLY A 295 15.13 -13.21 -17.83
CA GLY A 295 15.90 -13.58 -19.00
C GLY A 295 15.04 -14.38 -19.97
N GLU A 296 15.27 -14.23 -21.27
CA GLU A 296 14.63 -15.05 -22.30
C GLU A 296 15.01 -16.53 -22.15
#